data_e5eb2e1412dee0442cb0b92830b3b12e
#
_entry.id   e5eb2e1412dee0442cb0b92830b3b12e
#
_cell.length_a   1.000
_cell.length_b   1.000
_cell.length_c   1.000
_cell.angle_alpha   90.00
_cell.angle_beta   90.00
_cell.angle_gamma   90.00
#
_symmetry.space_group_name_H-M   'P 1'
#
loop_
_entity.id
_entity.type
_entity.pdbx_description
1 polymer ?
#
loop_
_entity_poly.entity_id
_entity_poly.type
_entity_poly.pdbx_seq_one_letter_code
_entity_poly.pdbx_strand_id
1 'polypeptide(L)'
;MDKKSISECDAEADRAIKTMVAGMGVAGVVPAVINIGVAMGAMGLGAVGIGNAYGVYLNKEQGGKLVKEFIKSAGLTFLGINVGSQIVAAILQATGIGYLLGAALNGAVAAATGWAVGSCAKEYFRREYLGQNKPSKEELGEIFRRTFKEKKNNN
;
A
#
# COMPACT_ATOMS: atom_id res chain seq x y z
N MET A 1 3.19 30.02 9.15
CA MET A 1 3.75 28.65 9.24
C MET A 1 4.56 28.39 7.99
N ASP A 2 5.82 28.14 8.15
CA ASP A 2 6.66 27.81 7.00
C ASP A 2 6.22 26.45 6.43
N LYS A 3 6.11 26.40 5.11
CA LYS A 3 5.77 25.17 4.39
C LYS A 3 6.91 24.18 4.58
N LYS A 4 6.61 22.94 5.04
CA LYS A 4 7.64 21.90 5.19
C LYS A 4 8.42 21.71 3.89
N SER A 5 9.70 21.39 3.99
CA SER A 5 10.46 20.99 2.81
C SER A 5 9.97 19.64 2.28
N ILE A 6 10.14 19.39 0.99
CA ILE A 6 9.75 18.09 0.41
C ILE A 6 10.52 16.93 1.06
N SER A 7 11.76 17.16 1.47
CA SER A 7 12.57 16.14 2.19
C SER A 7 11.98 15.79 3.55
N GLU A 8 11.45 16.76 4.29
CA GLU A 8 10.76 16.50 5.56
C GLU A 8 9.46 15.74 5.34
N CYS A 9 8.69 16.11 4.33
CA CYS A 9 7.47 15.40 3.96
C CYS A 9 7.77 13.94 3.56
N ASP A 10 8.79 13.73 2.74
CA ASP A 10 9.23 12.40 2.31
C ASP A 10 9.66 11.54 3.51
N ALA A 11 10.40 12.11 4.47
CA ALA A 11 10.84 11.40 5.67
C ALA A 11 9.66 11.03 6.60
N GLU A 12 8.69 11.91 6.75
CA GLU A 12 7.46 11.63 7.53
C GLU A 12 6.60 10.55 6.84
N ALA A 13 6.46 10.62 5.51
CA ALA A 13 5.76 9.60 4.73
C ALA A 13 6.42 8.23 4.87
N ASP A 14 7.75 8.15 4.83
CA ASP A 14 8.48 6.89 5.04
C ASP A 14 8.26 6.31 6.44
N ARG A 15 8.18 7.16 7.48
CA ARG A 15 7.82 6.72 8.82
C ARG A 15 6.39 6.17 8.88
N ALA A 16 5.45 6.84 8.23
CA ALA A 16 4.05 6.39 8.15
C ALA A 16 3.95 5.02 7.43
N ILE A 17 4.72 4.82 6.35
CA ILE A 17 4.79 3.52 5.66
C ILE A 17 5.35 2.44 6.59
N LYS A 18 6.44 2.70 7.28
CA LYS A 18 7.04 1.74 8.23
C LYS A 18 6.07 1.35 9.36
N THR A 19 5.36 2.33 9.92
CA THR A 19 4.33 2.10 10.95
C THR A 19 3.18 1.25 10.41
N MET A 20 2.71 1.57 9.22
CA MET A 20 1.67 0.79 8.54
C MET A 20 2.11 -0.66 8.31
N VAL A 21 3.31 -0.86 7.78
CA VAL A 21 3.85 -2.21 7.51
C VAL A 21 4.06 -3.00 8.79
N ALA A 22 4.48 -2.37 9.88
CA ALA A 22 4.56 -3.02 11.19
C ALA A 22 3.19 -3.55 11.65
N GLY A 23 2.13 -2.76 11.47
CA GLY A 23 0.74 -3.19 11.73
C GLY A 23 0.30 -4.34 10.80
N MET A 24 0.74 -4.34 9.56
CA MET A 24 0.47 -5.41 8.60
C MET A 24 1.16 -6.73 8.97
N GLY A 25 2.37 -6.66 9.53
CA GLY A 25 3.08 -7.83 10.04
C GLY A 25 2.34 -8.52 11.18
N VAL A 26 1.76 -7.76 12.09
CA VAL A 26 0.89 -8.29 13.16
C VAL A 26 -0.38 -8.91 12.55
N ALA A 27 -0.98 -8.27 11.57
CA ALA A 27 -2.15 -8.79 10.86
C ALA A 27 -1.88 -10.15 10.18
N GLY A 28 -0.65 -10.39 9.71
CA GLY A 28 -0.27 -11.64 9.04
C GLY A 28 -0.27 -12.89 9.93
N VAL A 29 -0.25 -12.76 11.25
CA VAL A 29 -0.30 -13.89 12.21
C VAL A 29 -1.70 -14.17 12.76
N VAL A 30 -2.71 -13.43 12.34
CA VAL A 30 -4.12 -13.57 12.77
C VAL A 30 -4.89 -14.38 11.71
N PRO A 31 -6.03 -15.05 12.04
CA PRO A 31 -6.85 -15.77 11.05
C PRO A 31 -7.26 -14.91 9.87
N ALA A 32 -7.29 -15.50 8.67
CA ALA A 32 -7.43 -14.80 7.38
C ALA A 32 -8.61 -13.80 7.31
N VAL A 33 -9.76 -14.14 7.88
CA VAL A 33 -10.96 -13.28 7.86
C VAL A 33 -10.78 -12.01 8.70
N ILE A 34 -10.05 -12.09 9.80
CA ILE A 34 -9.72 -10.94 10.64
C ILE A 34 -8.61 -10.12 9.99
N ASN A 35 -7.67 -10.77 9.31
CA ASN A 35 -6.55 -10.13 8.63
C ASN A 35 -6.99 -9.13 7.56
N ILE A 36 -8.04 -9.40 6.82
CA ILE A 36 -8.53 -8.49 5.78
C ILE A 36 -8.94 -7.15 6.40
N GLY A 37 -9.80 -7.19 7.43
CA GLY A 37 -10.27 -5.98 8.10
C GLY A 37 -9.13 -5.20 8.76
N VAL A 38 -8.24 -5.91 9.45
CA VAL A 38 -7.05 -5.31 10.10
C VAL A 38 -6.08 -4.76 9.06
N ALA A 39 -5.77 -5.51 8.02
CA ALA A 39 -4.88 -5.08 6.96
C ALA A 39 -5.42 -3.86 6.20
N MET A 40 -6.69 -3.88 5.81
CA MET A 40 -7.33 -2.75 5.14
C MET A 40 -7.42 -1.52 6.06
N GLY A 41 -7.71 -1.72 7.35
CA GLY A 41 -7.71 -0.67 8.35
C GLY A 41 -6.32 -0.05 8.53
N ALA A 42 -5.28 -0.86 8.65
CA ALA A 42 -3.89 -0.40 8.77
C ALA A 42 -3.45 0.36 7.51
N MET A 43 -3.77 -0.14 6.31
CA MET A 43 -3.46 0.55 5.06
C MET A 43 -4.23 1.87 4.91
N GLY A 44 -5.50 1.90 5.30
CA GLY A 44 -6.30 3.13 5.29
C GLY A 44 -5.73 4.21 6.22
N LEU A 45 -5.37 3.84 7.45
CA LEU A 45 -4.71 4.74 8.40
C LEU A 45 -3.31 5.14 7.93
N GLY A 46 -2.57 4.23 7.30
CA GLY A 46 -1.29 4.52 6.68
C GLY A 46 -1.41 5.57 5.58
N ALA A 47 -2.40 5.43 4.70
CA ALA A 47 -2.68 6.42 3.65
C ALA A 47 -3.03 7.80 4.24
N VAL A 48 -3.80 7.85 5.34
CA VAL A 48 -4.07 9.09 6.09
C VAL A 48 -2.76 9.70 6.62
N GLY A 49 -1.91 8.90 7.26
CA GLY A 49 -0.62 9.34 7.77
C GLY A 49 0.31 9.87 6.69
N ILE A 50 0.36 9.20 5.54
CA ILE A 50 1.14 9.63 4.38
C ILE A 50 0.58 10.94 3.81
N GLY A 51 -0.75 11.06 3.66
CA GLY A 51 -1.40 12.30 3.24
C GLY A 51 -1.06 13.47 4.16
N ASN A 52 -1.16 13.26 5.48
CA ASN A 52 -0.83 14.27 6.49
C ASN A 52 0.62 14.76 6.37
N ALA A 53 1.57 13.87 6.02
CA ALA A 53 2.96 14.25 5.81
C ALA A 53 3.13 15.32 4.72
N TYR A 54 2.27 15.27 3.70
CA TYR A 54 2.23 16.25 2.61
C TYR A 54 1.17 17.35 2.79
N GLY A 55 0.57 17.45 3.99
CA GLY A 55 -0.44 18.47 4.28
C GLY A 55 -1.83 18.19 3.70
N VAL A 56 -2.09 16.95 3.26
CA VAL A 56 -3.40 16.50 2.78
C VAL A 56 -4.10 15.73 3.88
N TYR A 57 -5.15 16.32 4.43
CA TYR A 57 -5.89 15.76 5.57
C TYR A 57 -7.06 14.92 5.08
N LEU A 58 -6.94 13.62 5.25
CA LEU A 58 -7.98 12.64 4.91
C LEU A 58 -8.63 12.09 6.17
N ASN A 59 -9.89 11.73 6.09
CA ASN A 59 -10.50 10.85 7.08
C ASN A 59 -10.21 9.36 6.75
N LYS A 60 -10.52 8.47 7.69
CA LYS A 60 -10.28 7.02 7.55
C LYS A 60 -10.97 6.41 6.32
N GLU A 61 -12.18 6.86 6.01
CA GLU A 61 -12.94 6.38 4.86
C GLU A 61 -12.27 6.76 3.54
N GLN A 62 -11.81 8.01 3.43
CA GLN A 62 -11.08 8.50 2.25
C GLN A 62 -9.76 7.77 2.07
N GLY A 63 -9.01 7.53 3.15
CA GLY A 63 -7.80 6.71 3.12
C GLY A 63 -8.08 5.30 2.63
N GLY A 64 -9.12 4.66 3.12
CA GLY A 64 -9.55 3.33 2.69
C GLY A 64 -9.96 3.28 1.21
N LYS A 65 -10.65 4.30 0.70
CA LYS A 65 -11.01 4.41 -0.72
C LYS A 65 -9.76 4.50 -1.61
N LEU A 66 -8.78 5.31 -1.23
CA LEU A 66 -7.52 5.43 -1.97
C LEU A 66 -6.76 4.10 -2.01
N VAL A 67 -6.68 3.39 -0.90
CA VAL A 67 -6.04 2.06 -0.83
C VAL A 67 -6.70 1.10 -1.82
N LYS A 68 -8.03 1.06 -1.87
CA LYS A 68 -8.77 0.23 -2.83
C LYS A 68 -8.46 0.61 -4.28
N GLU A 69 -8.35 1.89 -4.58
CA GLU A 69 -7.97 2.36 -5.92
C GLU A 69 -6.55 1.96 -6.31
N PHE A 70 -5.60 2.02 -5.39
CA PHE A 70 -4.22 1.58 -5.65
C PHE A 70 -4.16 0.07 -5.91
N ILE A 71 -4.82 -0.74 -5.10
CA ILE A 71 -4.89 -2.20 -5.28
C ILE A 71 -5.59 -2.54 -6.61
N LYS A 72 -6.69 -1.86 -6.93
CA LYS A 72 -7.40 -2.04 -8.19
C LYS A 72 -6.56 -1.66 -9.40
N SER A 73 -5.82 -0.56 -9.33
CA SER A 73 -4.90 -0.12 -10.38
C SER A 73 -3.80 -1.15 -10.62
N ALA A 74 -3.25 -1.72 -9.55
CA ALA A 74 -2.28 -2.80 -9.62
C ALA A 74 -2.86 -4.06 -10.27
N GLY A 75 -4.07 -4.45 -9.90
CA GLY A 75 -4.78 -5.60 -10.47
C GLY A 75 -5.05 -5.44 -11.96
N LEU A 76 -5.49 -4.27 -12.39
CA LEU A 76 -5.72 -3.99 -13.81
C LEU A 76 -4.44 -4.03 -14.65
N THR A 77 -3.34 -3.49 -14.12
CA THR A 77 -2.03 -3.52 -14.79
C THR A 77 -1.49 -4.96 -14.88
N PHE A 78 -1.71 -5.77 -13.85
CA PHE A 78 -1.26 -7.16 -13.83
C PHE A 78 -2.07 -8.08 -14.73
N LEU A 79 -3.35 -7.83 -14.94
CA LEU A 79 -4.18 -8.60 -15.88
C LEU A 79 -3.77 -8.42 -17.33
N GLY A 80 -3.12 -7.33 -17.68
CA GLY A 80 -2.57 -7.06 -19.01
C GLY A 80 -1.22 -7.73 -19.29
N ILE A 81 -0.55 -8.32 -18.29
CA ILE A 81 0.77 -8.96 -18.41
C ILE A 81 0.68 -10.35 -17.78
N ASN A 82 1.09 -11.39 -18.51
CA ASN A 82 1.00 -12.81 -18.05
C ASN A 82 1.68 -13.12 -16.68
N VAL A 83 2.47 -12.20 -16.16
CA VAL A 83 3.04 -12.26 -14.79
C VAL A 83 2.03 -11.83 -13.73
N GLY A 84 0.91 -11.26 -14.13
CA GLY A 84 -0.07 -10.63 -13.26
C GLY A 84 -0.90 -11.62 -12.42
N SER A 85 -1.15 -12.83 -12.93
CA SER A 85 -1.99 -13.79 -12.23
C SER A 85 -1.42 -14.20 -10.87
N GLN A 86 -0.12 -14.35 -10.74
CA GLN A 86 0.53 -14.72 -9.47
C GLN A 86 0.50 -13.57 -8.45
N ILE A 87 0.63 -12.33 -8.89
CA ILE A 87 0.59 -11.17 -7.99
C ILE A 87 -0.84 -10.82 -7.63
N VAL A 88 -1.78 -10.92 -8.57
CA VAL A 88 -3.21 -10.80 -8.28
C VAL A 88 -3.64 -11.90 -7.32
N ALA A 89 -3.22 -13.14 -7.54
CA ALA A 89 -3.46 -14.24 -6.61
C ALA A 89 -2.85 -13.96 -5.23
N ALA A 90 -1.63 -13.41 -5.16
CA ALA A 90 -0.99 -13.04 -3.91
C ALA A 90 -1.72 -11.89 -3.19
N ILE A 91 -2.22 -10.89 -3.92
CA ILE A 91 -3.04 -9.81 -3.37
C ILE A 91 -4.40 -10.35 -2.91
N LEU A 92 -5.05 -11.19 -3.72
CA LEU A 92 -6.31 -11.84 -3.36
C LEU A 92 -6.13 -12.76 -2.14
N GLN A 93 -5.02 -13.44 -2.03
CA GLN A 93 -4.66 -14.23 -0.86
C GLN A 93 -4.40 -13.36 0.36
N ALA A 94 -3.69 -12.24 0.22
CA ALA A 94 -3.49 -11.25 1.29
C ALA A 94 -4.82 -10.58 1.70
N THR A 95 -5.77 -10.45 0.78
CA THR A 95 -7.12 -9.95 1.04
C THR A 95 -8.13 -11.02 1.44
N GLY A 96 -7.70 -12.28 1.64
CA GLY A 96 -8.46 -13.33 2.30
C GLY A 96 -9.20 -14.34 1.41
N ILE A 97 -8.93 -14.37 0.11
CA ILE A 97 -9.51 -15.36 -0.80
C ILE A 97 -8.63 -16.63 -0.93
N GLY A 98 -7.47 -16.65 -0.26
CA GLY A 98 -6.55 -17.79 -0.25
C GLY A 98 -6.35 -18.40 1.13
N TYR A 99 -7.24 -19.26 1.53
CA TYR A 99 -7.27 -19.89 2.86
C TYR A 99 -6.14 -20.90 3.15
N LEU A 100 -5.25 -21.16 2.19
CA LEU A 100 -4.35 -22.33 2.23
C LEU A 100 -2.87 -22.04 2.47
N LEU A 101 -2.50 -20.79 2.68
CA LEU A 101 -1.10 -20.41 2.90
C LEU A 101 -0.88 -20.06 4.37
N GLY A 102 0.11 -20.68 4.97
CA GLY A 102 0.43 -20.53 6.39
C GLY A 102 0.67 -19.08 6.82
N ALA A 103 0.53 -18.80 8.10
CA ALA A 103 0.62 -17.45 8.68
C ALA A 103 1.89 -16.67 8.27
N ALA A 104 3.02 -17.34 8.12
CA ALA A 104 4.29 -16.72 7.72
C ALA A 104 4.27 -16.18 6.28
N LEU A 105 3.65 -16.91 5.36
CA LEU A 105 3.54 -16.48 3.96
C LEU A 105 2.53 -15.33 3.82
N ASN A 106 1.43 -15.40 4.57
CA ASN A 106 0.46 -14.31 4.64
C ASN A 106 1.07 -13.03 5.21
N GLY A 107 1.92 -13.15 6.22
CA GLY A 107 2.65 -12.02 6.80
C GLY A 107 3.58 -11.33 5.80
N ALA A 108 4.36 -12.11 5.05
CA ALA A 108 5.27 -11.58 4.04
C ALA A 108 4.51 -10.88 2.89
N VAL A 109 3.41 -11.50 2.43
CA VAL A 109 2.55 -10.92 1.38
C VAL A 109 1.85 -9.67 1.89
N ALA A 110 1.32 -9.68 3.10
CA ALA A 110 0.69 -8.52 3.73
C ALA A 110 1.68 -7.36 3.85
N ALA A 111 2.89 -7.61 4.37
CA ALA A 111 3.94 -6.60 4.49
C ALA A 111 4.35 -6.03 3.12
N ALA A 112 4.58 -6.89 2.12
CA ALA A 112 4.91 -6.46 0.76
C ALA A 112 3.78 -5.62 0.13
N THR A 113 2.51 -5.99 0.37
CA THR A 113 1.34 -5.22 -0.05
C THR A 113 1.31 -3.85 0.63
N GLY A 114 1.57 -3.79 1.94
CA GLY A 114 1.66 -2.55 2.70
C GLY A 114 2.73 -1.61 2.14
N TRP A 115 3.92 -2.11 1.85
CA TRP A 115 4.99 -1.34 1.21
C TRP A 115 4.57 -0.83 -0.18
N ALA A 116 3.94 -1.67 -0.99
CA ALA A 116 3.47 -1.32 -2.33
C ALA A 116 2.39 -0.23 -2.29
N VAL A 117 1.39 -0.38 -1.44
CA VAL A 117 0.34 0.63 -1.21
C VAL A 117 0.94 1.94 -0.68
N GLY A 118 1.85 1.85 0.29
CA GLY A 118 2.54 3.01 0.84
C GLY A 118 3.34 3.78 -0.20
N SER A 119 4.04 3.09 -1.09
CA SER A 119 4.79 3.70 -2.19
C SER A 119 3.88 4.41 -3.20
N CYS A 120 2.71 3.81 -3.51
CA CYS A 120 1.70 4.46 -4.34
C CYS A 120 1.15 5.73 -3.69
N ALA A 121 0.80 5.66 -2.40
CA ALA A 121 0.30 6.80 -1.64
C ALA A 121 1.35 7.92 -1.55
N LYS A 122 2.60 7.57 -1.26
CA LYS A 122 3.71 8.53 -1.20
C LYS A 122 3.85 9.29 -2.52
N GLU A 123 3.94 8.60 -3.65
CA GLU A 123 4.06 9.24 -4.96
C GLU A 123 2.83 10.08 -5.30
N TYR A 124 1.63 9.58 -4.98
CA TYR A 124 0.37 10.29 -5.21
C TYR A 124 0.34 11.65 -4.49
N PHE A 125 0.60 11.68 -3.19
CA PHE A 125 0.58 12.91 -2.40
C PHE A 125 1.80 13.80 -2.64
N ARG A 126 2.95 13.21 -2.94
CA ARG A 126 4.15 13.94 -3.29
C ARG A 126 3.95 14.78 -4.54
N ARG A 127 3.36 14.22 -5.58
CA ARG A 127 3.04 14.96 -6.81
C ARG A 127 2.01 16.06 -6.53
N GLU A 128 0.99 15.78 -5.74
CA GLU A 128 -0.01 16.79 -5.33
C GLU A 128 0.67 17.95 -4.58
N TYR A 129 1.56 17.66 -3.65
CA TYR A 129 2.32 18.67 -2.91
C TYR A 129 3.20 19.55 -3.83
N LEU A 130 3.78 18.96 -4.86
CA LEU A 130 4.62 19.65 -5.85
C LEU A 130 3.81 20.35 -6.95
N GLY A 131 2.48 20.27 -6.93
CA GLY A 131 1.62 20.82 -7.98
C GLY A 131 1.75 20.09 -9.32
N GLN A 132 2.20 18.85 -9.30
CA GLN A 132 2.33 17.98 -10.48
C GLN A 132 1.04 17.19 -10.72
N ASN A 133 0.90 16.65 -11.94
CA ASN A 133 -0.20 15.73 -12.23
C ASN A 133 -0.09 14.46 -11.39
N LYS A 134 -1.24 14.01 -10.86
CA LYS A 134 -1.32 12.73 -10.13
C LYS A 134 -0.87 11.57 -11.01
N PRO A 135 -0.26 10.53 -10.42
CA PRO A 135 0.14 9.36 -11.19
C PRO A 135 -1.06 8.73 -11.91
N SER A 136 -0.86 8.27 -13.13
CA SER A 136 -1.86 7.49 -13.86
C SER A 136 -2.07 6.12 -13.19
N LYS A 137 -3.15 5.42 -13.59
CA LYS A 137 -3.39 4.05 -13.10
C LYS A 137 -2.26 3.10 -13.49
N GLU A 138 -1.71 3.28 -14.67
CA GLU A 138 -0.58 2.51 -15.18
C GLU A 138 0.68 2.76 -14.36
N GLU A 139 0.99 4.01 -14.06
CA GLU A 139 2.13 4.39 -13.21
C GLU A 139 1.98 3.83 -11.79
N LEU A 140 0.79 3.94 -11.20
CA LEU A 140 0.50 3.36 -9.88
C LEU A 140 0.66 1.84 -9.87
N GLY A 141 0.19 1.17 -10.92
CA GLY A 141 0.36 -0.27 -11.08
C GLY A 141 1.83 -0.69 -11.18
N GLU A 142 2.65 0.07 -11.90
CA GLU A 142 4.09 -0.17 -11.99
C GLU A 142 4.81 0.04 -10.67
N ILE A 143 4.50 1.13 -9.95
CA ILE A 143 5.05 1.41 -8.60
C ILE A 143 4.71 0.26 -7.67
N PHE A 144 3.45 -0.16 -7.64
CA PHE A 144 2.99 -1.26 -6.81
C PHE A 144 3.76 -2.55 -7.11
N ARG A 145 3.80 -2.97 -8.37
CA ARG A 145 4.47 -4.20 -8.82
C ARG A 145 5.95 -4.21 -8.45
N ARG A 146 6.65 -3.13 -8.74
CA ARG A 146 8.08 -2.99 -8.43
C ARG A 146 8.33 -3.14 -6.95
N THR A 147 7.62 -2.34 -6.13
CA THR A 147 7.79 -2.36 -4.68
C THR A 147 7.40 -3.71 -4.07
N PHE A 148 6.30 -4.30 -4.53
CA PHE A 148 5.85 -5.60 -4.05
C PHE A 148 6.89 -6.70 -4.31
N LYS A 149 7.42 -6.78 -5.52
CA LYS A 149 8.47 -7.75 -5.88
C LYS A 149 9.73 -7.56 -5.03
N GLU A 150 10.19 -6.32 -4.93
CA GLU A 150 11.38 -5.97 -4.17
C GLU A 150 11.26 -6.39 -2.71
N LYS A 151 10.15 -6.07 -2.07
CA LYS A 151 9.94 -6.38 -0.65
C LYS A 151 9.64 -7.85 -0.39
N LYS A 152 8.94 -8.54 -1.30
CA LYS A 152 8.69 -9.97 -1.19
C LYS A 152 9.98 -10.80 -1.30
N ASN A 153 10.93 -10.40 -2.14
CA ASN A 153 12.17 -11.13 -2.36
C ASN A 153 13.24 -10.86 -1.31
N ASN A 154 13.11 -9.77 -0.53
CA ASN A 154 14.06 -9.39 0.52
C ASN A 154 13.66 -9.88 1.92
N ASN A 155 12.58 -10.65 2.03
CA ASN A 155 12.13 -11.35 3.22
C ASN A 155 12.26 -12.86 2.96
#